data_587f443af5d0cb75e288e080054beb5c
#
_entry.id   587f443af5d0cb75e288e080054beb5c
#
_cell.length_a   1.000
_cell.length_b   1.000
_cell.length_c   1.000
_cell.angle_alpha   90.00
_cell.angle_beta   90.00
_cell.angle_gamma   90.00
#
_symmetry.space_group_name_H-M   'P 1'
#
loop_
_entity.id
_entity.type
_entity.pdbx_description
1 polymer ?
#
loop_
_entity_poly.entity_id
_entity_poly.type
_entity_poly.pdbx_seq_one_letter_code
_entity_poly.pdbx_strand_id
1 'polypeptide(L)'
;MRNYVIALYIRLSVEDFKTESLSIPNQKLILHEKAMSLPEWDNSEILEFIDNGHTGTNFERPAVQELLTMVQAGKINCIIVKDLSRFGRNSIETGYFIERVFPLYHTRFISVSDDFDTANFKGDTGGIDIAFKYLISECYSRDMSMKTKSAKYAKMRRGEYQSVICPYGYRKSADGRMEPDEDVAPNVQMIFQWASEGNTAAEITRKLYAMNIPTPGEYRKLKGKDYYNVSRTNGVWSTSTVLRILEDQRYIGTYVIGKRKVKEIGSRHTQLKDESEWFKIPNHHPAIVSVDLFEKANASIKRFSLSNKKLRDYQLRGKVFCGCCDHAMSLRNGAWFYCRHSEVAETLPCHGVRIKMADLEQVVFETIRAQMCPALGIDSNKDKLDLQTVQQAEHEEKLRSIQDSKRHLYEQYALGEIDLETYRTRKAVYDTELVQAKNVHAVITAQTKQIKSDYEIKLKQQEIVQEVGNANMLTKALIDRLINKVYVFPGDRIEIEYATQDFLETKESEKEV
;
A
#
# COMPACT_ATOMS: atom_id res chain seq x y z
N MET A 1 -0.65 -15.67 -36.91
CA MET A 1 -0.95 -14.22 -36.78
C MET A 1 -0.87 -13.88 -35.30
N ARG A 2 -0.15 -12.85 -34.89
CA ARG A 2 -0.20 -12.41 -33.49
C ARG A 2 -1.61 -11.89 -33.23
N ASN A 3 -2.30 -12.40 -32.20
CA ASN A 3 -3.60 -11.86 -31.81
C ASN A 3 -3.42 -10.38 -31.45
N TYR A 4 -4.27 -9.52 -31.97
CA TYR A 4 -4.28 -8.10 -31.60
C TYR A 4 -4.85 -7.97 -30.18
N VAL A 5 -4.11 -7.39 -29.25
CA VAL A 5 -4.51 -7.28 -27.84
C VAL A 5 -4.89 -5.85 -27.51
N ILE A 6 -6.13 -5.67 -27.06
CA ILE A 6 -6.70 -4.38 -26.65
C ILE A 6 -6.80 -4.37 -25.12
N ALA A 7 -6.16 -3.41 -24.48
CA ALA A 7 -6.24 -3.17 -23.05
C ALA A 7 -7.25 -2.07 -22.74
N LEU A 8 -8.28 -2.37 -21.96
CA LEU A 8 -9.24 -1.41 -21.45
C LEU A 8 -8.81 -0.99 -20.04
N TYR A 9 -8.39 0.26 -19.87
CA TYR A 9 -7.97 0.75 -18.57
C TYR A 9 -9.06 1.62 -17.92
N ILE A 10 -9.43 1.24 -16.69
CA ILE A 10 -10.56 1.80 -15.93
C ILE A 10 -10.07 2.25 -14.57
N ARG A 11 -10.43 3.47 -14.15
CA ARG A 11 -10.06 3.98 -12.84
C ARG A 11 -11.20 4.73 -12.15
N LEU A 12 -11.40 4.43 -10.86
CA LEU A 12 -12.25 5.22 -9.97
C LEU A 12 -11.41 5.96 -8.93
N SER A 13 -11.76 7.21 -8.65
CA SER A 13 -11.18 7.96 -7.53
C SER A 13 -11.88 7.59 -6.22
N VAL A 14 -11.18 7.82 -5.08
CA VAL A 14 -11.74 7.59 -3.73
C VAL A 14 -13.02 8.42 -3.48
N GLU A 15 -13.18 9.54 -4.15
CA GLU A 15 -14.34 10.43 -4.03
C GLU A 15 -15.57 9.89 -4.77
N ASP A 16 -15.38 9.22 -5.89
CA ASP A 16 -16.43 8.59 -6.69
C ASP A 16 -17.01 7.34 -6.01
N PHE A 17 -16.30 6.78 -5.02
CA PHE A 17 -16.70 5.57 -4.31
C PHE A 17 -17.98 5.73 -3.46
N LYS A 18 -18.31 6.94 -3.07
CA LYS A 18 -19.49 7.23 -2.22
C LYS A 18 -20.78 7.46 -2.98
N THR A 19 -20.71 7.68 -4.28
CA THR A 19 -21.86 8.14 -5.07
C THR A 19 -22.31 7.17 -6.17
N GLU A 20 -21.49 6.16 -6.58
CA GLU A 20 -21.82 5.41 -7.79
C GLU A 20 -21.37 3.95 -7.81
N SER A 21 -22.28 3.05 -7.49
CA SER A 21 -22.22 1.64 -7.93
C SER A 21 -22.28 1.47 -9.47
N LEU A 22 -22.51 2.54 -10.23
CA LEU A 22 -22.72 2.52 -11.69
C LEU A 22 -21.54 3.02 -12.53
N SER A 23 -20.48 3.58 -11.93
CA SER A 23 -19.42 4.25 -12.72
C SER A 23 -18.41 3.30 -13.36
N ILE A 24 -18.08 2.16 -12.75
CA ILE A 24 -17.27 1.12 -13.41
C ILE A 24 -18.03 0.46 -14.57
N PRO A 25 -19.27 -0.02 -14.39
CA PRO A 25 -20.06 -0.57 -15.50
C PRO A 25 -20.21 0.39 -16.68
N ASN A 26 -20.48 1.67 -16.42
CA ASN A 26 -20.58 2.67 -17.48
C ASN A 26 -19.25 2.92 -18.21
N GLN A 27 -18.12 2.95 -17.49
CA GLN A 27 -16.82 3.06 -18.15
C GLN A 27 -16.55 1.83 -19.02
N LYS A 28 -16.80 0.63 -18.51
CA LYS A 28 -16.67 -0.61 -19.29
C LYS A 28 -17.47 -0.57 -20.58
N LEU A 29 -18.74 -0.18 -20.50
CA LEU A 29 -19.63 -0.11 -21.66
C LEU A 29 -19.04 0.80 -22.75
N ILE A 30 -18.65 2.03 -22.39
CA ILE A 30 -18.07 3.01 -23.32
C ILE A 30 -16.78 2.48 -23.96
N LEU A 31 -15.90 1.82 -23.17
CA LEU A 31 -14.64 1.32 -23.67
C LEU A 31 -14.83 0.09 -24.59
N HIS A 32 -15.77 -0.79 -24.26
CA HIS A 32 -16.13 -1.92 -25.11
C HIS A 32 -16.78 -1.47 -26.43
N GLU A 33 -17.70 -0.50 -26.39
CA GLU A 33 -18.29 0.08 -27.61
C GLU A 33 -17.21 0.68 -28.53
N LYS A 34 -16.23 1.38 -27.94
CA LYS A 34 -15.10 1.92 -28.72
C LYS A 34 -14.23 0.80 -29.29
N ALA A 35 -13.91 -0.23 -28.49
CA ALA A 35 -13.14 -1.37 -28.96
C ALA A 35 -13.84 -2.09 -30.13
N MET A 36 -15.15 -2.32 -30.04
CA MET A 36 -15.96 -2.92 -31.11
C MET A 36 -15.95 -2.10 -32.41
N SER A 37 -15.76 -0.78 -32.32
CA SER A 37 -15.69 0.09 -33.49
C SER A 37 -14.35 0.07 -34.22
N LEU A 38 -13.34 -0.64 -33.68
CA LEU A 38 -12.00 -0.73 -34.30
C LEU A 38 -11.99 -1.80 -35.38
N PRO A 39 -11.25 -1.57 -36.49
CA PRO A 39 -11.13 -2.56 -37.58
C PRO A 39 -10.51 -3.90 -37.14
N GLU A 40 -9.71 -3.85 -36.04
CA GLU A 40 -8.99 -5.02 -35.49
C GLU A 40 -9.84 -5.86 -34.55
N TRP A 41 -11.10 -5.48 -34.26
CA TRP A 41 -11.97 -6.12 -33.27
C TRP A 41 -12.14 -7.61 -33.46
N ASP A 42 -12.46 -8.07 -34.67
CA ASP A 42 -12.80 -9.49 -34.95
C ASP A 42 -11.65 -10.46 -34.65
N ASN A 43 -10.41 -9.98 -34.59
CA ASN A 43 -9.20 -10.75 -34.28
C ASN A 43 -8.49 -10.29 -33.02
N SER A 44 -9.18 -9.59 -32.11
CA SER A 44 -8.58 -9.03 -30.92
C SER A 44 -8.92 -9.83 -29.66
N GLU A 45 -7.97 -9.83 -28.73
CA GLU A 45 -8.15 -10.25 -27.34
C GLU A 45 -8.33 -9.01 -26.47
N ILE A 46 -9.31 -9.00 -25.56
CA ILE A 46 -9.58 -7.88 -24.67
C ILE A 46 -9.12 -8.20 -23.27
N LEU A 47 -8.30 -7.31 -22.69
CA LEU A 47 -7.84 -7.35 -21.32
C LEU A 47 -8.35 -6.13 -20.57
N GLU A 48 -8.91 -6.34 -19.39
CA GLU A 48 -9.40 -5.25 -18.52
C GLU A 48 -8.44 -5.01 -17.35
N PHE A 49 -8.05 -3.75 -17.17
CA PHE A 49 -7.18 -3.28 -16.07
C PHE A 49 -7.96 -2.29 -15.22
N ILE A 50 -8.20 -2.63 -13.95
CA ILE A 50 -9.08 -1.84 -13.08
C ILE A 50 -8.35 -1.41 -11.82
N ASP A 51 -8.13 -0.10 -11.65
CA ASP A 51 -7.63 0.51 -10.41
C ASP A 51 -8.80 1.18 -9.66
N ASN A 52 -9.22 0.55 -8.57
CA ASN A 52 -10.31 1.04 -7.75
C ASN A 52 -9.79 1.72 -6.47
N GLY A 53 -10.29 2.93 -6.17
CA GLY A 53 -9.91 3.67 -4.97
C GLY A 53 -8.52 4.31 -5.01
N HIS A 54 -7.91 4.44 -6.18
CA HIS A 54 -6.59 5.05 -6.36
C HIS A 54 -6.66 6.46 -6.95
N THR A 55 -5.75 7.35 -6.51
CA THR A 55 -5.62 8.69 -7.09
C THR A 55 -4.92 8.62 -8.44
N GLY A 56 -5.26 9.51 -9.36
CA GLY A 56 -4.63 9.57 -10.69
C GLY A 56 -3.30 10.33 -10.74
N THR A 57 -2.71 10.68 -9.61
CA THR A 57 -1.58 11.60 -9.49
C THR A 57 -0.20 10.97 -9.69
N ASN A 58 -0.10 9.65 -9.58
CA ASN A 58 1.10 8.88 -9.89
C ASN A 58 0.73 7.57 -10.59
N PHE A 59 1.73 6.88 -11.13
CA PHE A 59 1.58 5.60 -11.80
C PHE A 59 1.92 4.39 -10.91
N GLU A 60 2.01 4.54 -9.58
CA GLU A 60 2.29 3.45 -8.62
C GLU A 60 1.04 2.60 -8.29
N ARG A 61 0.13 2.46 -9.22
CA ARG A 61 -1.12 1.71 -9.07
C ARG A 61 -0.94 0.30 -9.64
N PRO A 62 -1.49 -0.75 -8.99
CA PRO A 62 -1.24 -2.13 -9.40
C PRO A 62 -1.64 -2.43 -10.84
N ALA A 63 -2.87 -2.08 -11.26
CA ALA A 63 -3.36 -2.42 -12.60
C ALA A 63 -2.64 -1.62 -13.71
N VAL A 64 -2.30 -0.34 -13.48
CA VAL A 64 -1.52 0.41 -14.47
C VAL A 64 -0.09 -0.10 -14.57
N GLN A 65 0.54 -0.53 -13.47
CA GLN A 65 1.88 -1.12 -13.50
C GLN A 65 1.92 -2.45 -14.26
N GLU A 66 0.90 -3.29 -14.06
CA GLU A 66 0.73 -4.51 -14.82
C GLU A 66 0.56 -4.22 -16.32
N LEU A 67 -0.34 -3.27 -16.67
CA LEU A 67 -0.53 -2.78 -18.02
C LEU A 67 0.79 -2.33 -18.66
N LEU A 68 1.55 -1.48 -17.98
CA LEU A 68 2.83 -0.95 -18.49
C LEU A 68 3.89 -2.05 -18.66
N THR A 69 3.92 -3.03 -17.76
CA THR A 69 4.79 -4.20 -17.87
C THR A 69 4.45 -5.04 -19.11
N MET A 70 3.16 -5.24 -19.38
CA MET A 70 2.70 -5.96 -20.59
C MET A 70 2.96 -5.17 -21.86
N VAL A 71 2.87 -3.84 -21.83
CA VAL A 71 3.28 -2.97 -22.96
C VAL A 71 4.77 -3.13 -23.26
N GLN A 72 5.62 -3.07 -22.22
CA GLN A 72 7.06 -3.26 -22.39
C GLN A 72 7.45 -4.65 -22.89
N ALA A 73 6.65 -5.66 -22.56
CA ALA A 73 6.79 -7.01 -23.08
C ALA A 73 6.27 -7.17 -24.52
N GLY A 74 5.75 -6.11 -25.15
CA GLY A 74 5.17 -6.14 -26.50
C GLY A 74 3.91 -6.98 -26.63
N LYS A 75 3.17 -7.17 -25.55
CA LYS A 75 1.94 -8.00 -25.50
C LYS A 75 0.66 -7.20 -25.73
N ILE A 76 0.71 -5.86 -25.66
CA ILE A 76 -0.45 -4.98 -25.85
C ILE A 76 -0.26 -4.14 -27.10
N ASN A 77 -1.27 -4.15 -27.99
CA ASN A 77 -1.25 -3.40 -29.25
C ASN A 77 -2.04 -2.09 -29.15
N CYS A 78 -3.08 -2.04 -28.30
CA CYS A 78 -3.91 -0.87 -28.14
C CYS A 78 -4.33 -0.69 -26.68
N ILE A 79 -4.30 0.55 -26.19
CA ILE A 79 -4.82 0.95 -24.87
C ILE A 79 -6.00 1.89 -25.10
N ILE A 80 -7.15 1.61 -24.48
CA ILE A 80 -8.32 2.47 -24.55
C ILE A 80 -8.68 2.95 -23.14
N VAL A 81 -8.84 4.26 -22.98
CA VAL A 81 -9.26 4.90 -21.73
C VAL A 81 -10.48 5.78 -21.98
N LYS A 82 -11.28 6.03 -20.95
CA LYS A 82 -12.43 6.93 -21.07
C LYS A 82 -11.99 8.36 -21.37
N ASP A 83 -11.08 8.87 -20.57
CA ASP A 83 -10.46 10.19 -20.71
C ASP A 83 -9.01 10.16 -20.19
N LEU A 84 -8.20 11.14 -20.61
CA LEU A 84 -6.78 11.23 -20.25
C LEU A 84 -6.60 11.30 -18.72
N SER A 85 -7.52 11.91 -17.99
CA SER A 85 -7.43 12.02 -16.54
C SER A 85 -7.59 10.66 -15.83
N ARG A 86 -8.24 9.67 -16.48
CA ARG A 86 -8.34 8.29 -15.96
C ARG A 86 -7.00 7.57 -16.08
N PHE A 87 -6.26 7.81 -17.15
CA PHE A 87 -4.92 7.24 -17.29
C PHE A 87 -3.93 7.90 -16.33
N GLY A 88 -3.83 9.24 -16.32
CA GLY A 88 -2.97 9.97 -15.41
C GLY A 88 -3.33 11.45 -15.29
N ARG A 89 -3.15 12.01 -14.09
CA ARG A 89 -3.31 13.46 -13.83
C ARG A 89 -1.98 14.21 -13.81
N ASN A 90 -0.87 13.49 -13.80
CA ASN A 90 0.46 14.07 -13.94
C ASN A 90 0.77 14.21 -15.44
N SER A 91 0.77 15.43 -15.91
CA SER A 91 0.98 15.77 -17.34
C SER A 91 2.33 15.29 -17.87
N ILE A 92 3.38 15.40 -17.06
CA ILE A 92 4.75 15.04 -17.46
C ILE A 92 4.86 13.52 -17.63
N GLU A 93 4.42 12.74 -16.64
CA GLU A 93 4.51 11.27 -16.72
C GLU A 93 3.58 10.70 -17.80
N THR A 94 2.34 11.23 -17.91
CA THR A 94 1.38 10.75 -18.91
C THR A 94 1.85 11.09 -20.32
N GLY A 95 2.37 12.32 -20.53
CA GLY A 95 2.98 12.72 -21.80
C GLY A 95 4.17 11.84 -22.15
N TYR A 96 5.06 11.54 -21.21
CA TYR A 96 6.18 10.63 -21.41
C TYR A 96 5.74 9.24 -21.90
N PHE A 97 4.69 8.66 -21.30
CA PHE A 97 4.18 7.37 -21.75
C PHE A 97 3.59 7.45 -23.15
N ILE A 98 2.76 8.46 -23.44
CA ILE A 98 2.07 8.59 -24.73
C ILE A 98 3.04 8.95 -25.87
N GLU A 99 4.01 9.84 -25.62
CA GLU A 99 4.91 10.37 -26.65
C GLU A 99 6.18 9.54 -26.83
N ARG A 100 6.63 8.83 -25.80
CA ARG A 100 7.90 8.09 -25.83
C ARG A 100 7.74 6.59 -25.67
N VAL A 101 7.02 6.15 -24.61
CA VAL A 101 6.97 4.73 -24.29
C VAL A 101 6.06 3.97 -25.26
N PHE A 102 4.82 4.40 -25.46
CA PHE A 102 3.87 3.68 -26.32
C PHE A 102 4.32 3.60 -27.79
N PRO A 103 4.84 4.67 -28.40
CA PRO A 103 5.41 4.57 -29.75
C PRO A 103 6.59 3.59 -29.86
N LEU A 104 7.47 3.53 -28.83
CA LEU A 104 8.61 2.62 -28.80
C LEU A 104 8.18 1.14 -28.89
N TYR A 105 7.05 0.82 -28.26
CA TYR A 105 6.48 -0.55 -28.27
C TYR A 105 5.35 -0.75 -29.28
N HIS A 106 5.16 0.19 -30.22
CA HIS A 106 4.11 0.18 -31.25
C HIS A 106 2.70 0.01 -30.65
N THR A 107 2.45 0.58 -29.47
CA THR A 107 1.17 0.53 -28.79
C THR A 107 0.34 1.77 -29.12
N ARG A 108 -0.84 1.58 -29.71
CA ARG A 108 -1.81 2.64 -29.98
C ARG A 108 -2.50 3.05 -28.67
N PHE A 109 -2.71 4.35 -28.47
CA PHE A 109 -3.41 4.86 -27.31
C PHE A 109 -4.63 5.70 -27.72
N ILE A 110 -5.81 5.37 -27.15
CA ILE A 110 -7.08 6.03 -27.47
C ILE A 110 -7.72 6.56 -26.20
N SER A 111 -8.10 7.85 -26.17
CA SER A 111 -8.93 8.47 -25.15
C SER A 111 -10.27 8.83 -25.76
N VAL A 112 -11.35 8.17 -25.30
CA VAL A 112 -12.68 8.26 -25.98
C VAL A 112 -13.30 9.64 -25.83
N SER A 113 -13.38 10.16 -24.59
CA SER A 113 -14.04 11.46 -24.32
C SER A 113 -13.22 12.67 -24.77
N ASP A 114 -11.90 12.50 -24.95
CA ASP A 114 -11.02 13.56 -25.42
C ASP A 114 -10.87 13.58 -26.95
N ASP A 115 -11.53 12.64 -27.64
CA ASP A 115 -11.40 12.41 -29.09
C ASP A 115 -9.94 12.31 -29.53
N PHE A 116 -9.12 11.60 -28.74
CA PHE A 116 -7.70 11.49 -28.93
C PHE A 116 -7.31 10.06 -29.33
N ASP A 117 -6.56 9.92 -30.43
CA ASP A 117 -6.09 8.66 -30.93
C ASP A 117 -4.69 8.84 -31.56
N THR A 118 -3.70 8.13 -31.01
CA THR A 118 -2.32 8.23 -31.50
C THR A 118 -2.13 7.79 -32.96
N ALA A 119 -3.04 6.98 -33.51
CA ALA A 119 -2.99 6.59 -34.91
C ALA A 119 -3.26 7.75 -35.88
N ASN A 120 -3.96 8.80 -35.42
CA ASN A 120 -4.30 9.98 -36.23
C ASN A 120 -3.13 11.01 -36.30
N PHE A 121 -2.11 10.84 -35.44
CA PHE A 121 -0.98 11.77 -35.36
C PHE A 121 0.26 11.18 -36.03
N LYS A 122 0.38 11.45 -37.34
CA LYS A 122 1.61 11.16 -38.08
C LYS A 122 2.48 12.44 -38.14
N GLY A 123 3.30 12.63 -37.09
CA GLY A 123 4.28 13.74 -37.05
C GLY A 123 4.29 14.52 -35.72
N ASP A 124 5.26 15.45 -35.56
CA ASP A 124 5.64 16.17 -34.33
C ASP A 124 4.57 17.10 -33.70
N THR A 125 3.42 17.31 -34.33
CA THR A 125 2.41 18.28 -33.86
C THR A 125 1.46 17.72 -32.81
N GLY A 126 1.37 16.40 -32.62
CA GLY A 126 0.51 15.79 -31.60
C GLY A 126 0.93 16.12 -30.16
N GLY A 127 2.20 16.33 -29.91
CA GLY A 127 2.75 16.63 -28.59
C GLY A 127 2.30 17.98 -28.02
N ILE A 128 2.12 19.01 -28.84
CA ILE A 128 1.71 20.36 -28.41
C ILE A 128 0.25 20.36 -27.93
N ASP A 129 -0.66 19.68 -28.63
CA ASP A 129 -2.07 19.59 -28.24
C ASP A 129 -2.24 18.79 -26.94
N ILE A 130 -1.48 17.73 -26.77
CA ILE A 130 -1.46 16.94 -25.52
C ILE A 130 -0.93 17.78 -24.37
N ALA A 131 0.20 18.45 -24.54
CA ALA A 131 0.79 19.33 -23.52
C ALA A 131 -0.17 20.45 -23.12
N PHE A 132 -0.90 21.04 -24.09
CA PHE A 132 -1.87 22.09 -23.83
C PHE A 132 -3.12 21.58 -23.07
N LYS A 133 -3.66 20.42 -23.45
CA LYS A 133 -4.76 19.76 -22.73
C LYS A 133 -4.37 19.43 -21.28
N TYR A 134 -3.14 18.98 -21.05
CA TYR A 134 -2.63 18.73 -19.71
C TYR A 134 -2.44 20.00 -18.89
N LEU A 135 -1.91 21.07 -19.50
CA LEU A 135 -1.76 22.36 -18.83
C LEU A 135 -3.10 22.89 -18.34
N ILE A 136 -4.13 22.81 -19.18
CA ILE A 136 -5.50 23.19 -18.82
C ILE A 136 -6.02 22.32 -17.68
N SER A 137 -5.82 21.00 -17.71
CA SER A 137 -6.27 20.07 -16.66
C SER A 137 -5.56 20.34 -15.34
N GLU A 138 -4.28 20.67 -15.37
CA GLU A 138 -3.51 21.05 -14.17
C GLU A 138 -3.99 22.38 -13.60
N CYS A 139 -4.19 23.39 -14.45
CA CYS A 139 -4.76 24.68 -14.04
C CYS A 139 -6.14 24.51 -13.42
N TYR A 140 -7.01 23.69 -14.02
CA TYR A 140 -8.33 23.38 -13.47
C TYR A 140 -8.24 22.67 -12.11
N SER A 141 -7.35 21.70 -11.96
CA SER A 141 -7.14 20.99 -10.68
C SER A 141 -6.64 21.94 -9.58
N ARG A 142 -5.76 22.88 -9.92
CA ARG A 142 -5.29 23.93 -8.99
C ARG A 142 -6.41 24.89 -8.59
N ASP A 143 -7.20 25.36 -9.56
CA ASP A 143 -8.34 26.25 -9.33
C ASP A 143 -9.41 25.60 -8.45
N MET A 144 -9.78 24.34 -8.74
CA MET A 144 -10.69 23.56 -7.90
C MET A 144 -10.18 23.38 -6.48
N SER A 145 -8.88 23.11 -6.31
CA SER A 145 -8.26 23.02 -4.98
C SER A 145 -8.33 24.34 -4.22
N MET A 146 -8.06 25.46 -4.89
CA MET A 146 -8.16 26.80 -4.28
C MET A 146 -9.59 27.15 -3.90
N LYS A 147 -10.57 26.90 -4.79
CA LYS A 147 -12.00 27.14 -4.55
C LYS A 147 -12.52 26.30 -3.39
N THR A 148 -12.18 25.00 -3.35
CA THR A 148 -12.56 24.08 -2.25
C THR A 148 -11.97 24.53 -0.92
N LYS A 149 -10.69 24.95 -0.88
CA LYS A 149 -10.05 25.49 0.32
C LYS A 149 -10.73 26.78 0.77
N SER A 150 -11.00 27.72 -0.15
CA SER A 150 -11.66 28.98 0.16
C SER A 150 -13.06 28.77 0.72
N ALA A 151 -13.87 27.89 0.10
CA ALA A 151 -15.19 27.54 0.59
C ALA A 151 -15.13 26.89 1.98
N LYS A 152 -14.16 25.99 2.21
CA LYS A 152 -13.94 25.39 3.51
C LYS A 152 -13.58 26.42 4.58
N TYR A 153 -12.69 27.36 4.28
CA TYR A 153 -12.34 28.43 5.21
C TYR A 153 -13.52 29.38 5.47
N ALA A 154 -14.32 29.68 4.46
CA ALA A 154 -15.53 30.49 4.65
C ALA A 154 -16.54 29.82 5.60
N LYS A 155 -16.75 28.51 5.46
CA LYS A 155 -17.60 27.73 6.38
C LYS A 155 -17.06 27.74 7.80
N MET A 156 -15.75 27.54 7.98
CA MET A 156 -15.11 27.58 9.29
C MET A 156 -15.25 28.94 9.98
N ARG A 157 -15.12 30.06 9.22
CA ARG A 157 -15.33 31.42 9.75
C ARG A 157 -16.76 31.66 10.22
N ARG A 158 -17.77 30.98 9.62
CA ARG A 158 -19.17 31.01 10.04
C ARG A 158 -19.47 30.16 11.28
N GLY A 159 -18.45 29.49 11.84
CA GLY A 159 -18.59 28.65 13.02
C GLY A 159 -18.91 27.20 12.72
N GLU A 160 -18.88 26.77 11.44
CA GLU A 160 -19.08 25.37 11.07
C GLU A 160 -17.81 24.54 11.34
N TYR A 161 -17.92 23.46 12.11
CA TYR A 161 -16.81 22.53 12.32
C TYR A 161 -16.70 21.55 11.15
N GLN A 162 -15.62 21.65 10.37
CA GLN A 162 -15.44 20.92 9.11
C GLN A 162 -14.81 19.54 9.25
N SER A 163 -14.32 19.16 10.44
CA SER A 163 -13.79 17.81 10.65
C SER A 163 -14.92 16.83 10.92
N VAL A 164 -14.75 15.58 10.45
CA VAL A 164 -15.68 14.48 10.73
C VAL A 164 -15.65 14.12 12.23
N ILE A 165 -14.49 14.26 12.87
CA ILE A 165 -14.26 13.84 14.24
C ILE A 165 -13.97 15.06 15.11
N CYS A 166 -14.75 15.21 16.19
CA CYS A 166 -14.48 16.18 17.23
C CYS A 166 -13.35 15.71 18.17
N PRO A 167 -12.62 16.65 18.82
CA PRO A 167 -11.75 16.30 19.93
C PRO A 167 -12.52 15.60 21.05
N TYR A 168 -11.81 14.81 21.86
CA TYR A 168 -12.40 14.22 23.06
C TYR A 168 -12.94 15.31 23.97
N GLY A 169 -14.12 15.15 24.53
CA GLY A 169 -14.82 16.20 25.30
C GLY A 169 -15.79 17.02 24.47
N TYR A 170 -15.76 16.91 23.13
CA TYR A 170 -16.68 17.61 22.24
C TYR A 170 -17.47 16.66 21.35
N ARG A 171 -18.69 17.07 21.02
CA ARG A 171 -19.56 16.44 20.01
C ARG A 171 -19.89 17.43 18.90
N LYS A 172 -20.37 16.95 17.78
CA LYS A 172 -20.89 17.78 16.70
C LYS A 172 -22.40 17.90 16.85
N SER A 173 -22.93 19.12 16.92
CA SER A 173 -24.37 19.39 16.94
C SER A 173 -25.01 19.11 15.58
N ALA A 174 -26.34 19.09 15.53
CA ALA A 174 -27.12 18.96 14.29
C ALA A 174 -26.77 20.07 13.27
N ASP A 175 -26.51 21.27 13.76
CA ASP A 175 -26.13 22.44 12.94
C ASP A 175 -24.67 22.41 12.47
N GLY A 176 -23.93 21.34 12.76
CA GLY A 176 -22.55 21.19 12.36
C GLY A 176 -21.55 21.97 13.21
N ARG A 177 -21.95 22.54 14.33
CA ARG A 177 -21.09 23.23 15.29
C ARG A 177 -20.50 22.28 16.30
N MET A 178 -19.46 22.71 16.98
CA MET A 178 -18.79 21.94 18.04
C MET A 178 -19.37 22.36 19.41
N GLU A 179 -19.86 21.37 20.19
CA GLU A 179 -20.43 21.54 21.51
C GLU A 179 -19.75 20.62 22.51
N PRO A 180 -19.63 21.01 23.80
CA PRO A 180 -19.18 20.11 24.86
C PRO A 180 -20.05 18.86 24.91
N ASP A 181 -19.44 17.71 25.07
CA ASP A 181 -20.10 16.43 25.28
C ASP A 181 -20.18 16.17 26.78
N GLU A 182 -21.37 16.27 27.35
CA GLU A 182 -21.62 16.17 28.79
C GLU A 182 -21.06 14.89 29.43
N ASP A 183 -21.00 13.78 28.66
CA ASP A 183 -20.49 12.50 29.15
C ASP A 183 -18.98 12.53 29.41
N VAL A 184 -18.22 13.32 28.65
CA VAL A 184 -16.74 13.27 28.64
C VAL A 184 -16.05 14.64 28.80
N ALA A 185 -16.78 15.74 28.73
CA ALA A 185 -16.23 17.09 28.99
C ALA A 185 -15.67 17.20 30.42
N PRO A 186 -16.31 16.64 31.50
CA PRO A 186 -15.74 16.64 32.83
C PRO A 186 -14.38 15.95 32.92
N ASN A 187 -14.17 14.88 32.15
CA ASN A 187 -12.89 14.18 32.11
C ASN A 187 -11.75 15.07 31.58
N VAL A 188 -12.08 15.93 30.60
CA VAL A 188 -11.12 16.89 30.06
C VAL A 188 -10.79 17.94 31.13
N GLN A 189 -11.79 18.44 31.84
CA GLN A 189 -11.56 19.40 32.95
C GLN A 189 -10.65 18.79 34.03
N MET A 190 -10.88 17.52 34.41
CA MET A 190 -10.00 16.82 35.37
C MET A 190 -8.56 16.70 34.86
N ILE A 191 -8.37 16.40 33.58
CA ILE A 191 -7.01 16.33 32.99
C ILE A 191 -6.28 17.67 33.15
N PHE A 192 -6.94 18.79 32.83
CA PHE A 192 -6.35 20.12 32.98
C PHE A 192 -6.13 20.50 34.44
N GLN A 193 -7.06 20.15 35.33
CA GLN A 193 -6.94 20.37 36.76
C GLN A 193 -5.71 19.66 37.33
N TRP A 194 -5.57 18.35 37.09
CA TRP A 194 -4.40 17.60 37.57
C TRP A 194 -3.09 18.11 36.98
N ALA A 195 -3.10 18.52 35.72
CA ALA A 195 -1.93 19.11 35.11
C ALA A 195 -1.54 20.43 35.79
N SER A 196 -2.50 21.30 36.16
CA SER A 196 -2.26 22.55 36.87
C SER A 196 -1.76 22.34 38.30
N GLU A 197 -2.09 21.22 38.94
CA GLU A 197 -1.60 20.76 40.22
C GLU A 197 -0.18 20.18 40.20
N GLY A 198 0.45 20.11 39.00
CA GLY A 198 1.81 19.62 38.82
C GLY A 198 1.94 18.12 38.54
N ASN A 199 0.82 17.41 38.33
CA ASN A 199 0.89 16.00 37.93
C ASN A 199 1.50 15.87 36.52
N THR A 200 2.40 14.92 36.36
CA THR A 200 2.98 14.57 35.06
C THR A 200 1.95 13.88 34.14
N ALA A 201 2.18 13.89 32.85
CA ALA A 201 1.31 13.18 31.91
C ALA A 201 1.21 11.67 32.22
N ALA A 202 2.26 11.06 32.80
CA ALA A 202 2.25 9.67 33.22
C ALA A 202 1.36 9.44 34.45
N GLU A 203 1.39 10.33 35.43
CA GLU A 203 0.52 10.28 36.61
C GLU A 203 -0.95 10.49 36.21
N ILE A 204 -1.23 11.42 35.29
CA ILE A 204 -2.57 11.63 34.76
C ILE A 204 -3.08 10.38 34.05
N THR A 205 -2.26 9.68 33.25
CA THR A 205 -2.69 8.42 32.61
C THR A 205 -3.00 7.33 33.63
N ARG A 206 -2.24 7.23 34.74
CA ARG A 206 -2.52 6.29 35.82
C ARG A 206 -3.86 6.59 36.51
N LYS A 207 -4.11 7.88 36.83
CA LYS A 207 -5.39 8.31 37.43
C LYS A 207 -6.58 8.00 36.52
N LEU A 208 -6.48 8.31 35.21
CA LEU A 208 -7.53 8.00 34.24
C LEU A 208 -7.81 6.50 34.15
N TYR A 209 -6.76 5.68 34.18
CA TYR A 209 -6.89 4.23 34.19
C TYR A 209 -7.55 3.71 35.47
N ALA A 210 -7.09 4.18 36.63
CA ALA A 210 -7.65 3.79 37.93
C ALA A 210 -9.16 4.13 38.08
N MET A 211 -9.60 5.20 37.42
CA MET A 211 -11.01 5.62 37.37
C MET A 211 -11.80 4.93 36.24
N ASN A 212 -11.21 4.00 35.51
CA ASN A 212 -11.84 3.32 34.35
C ASN A 212 -12.41 4.30 33.30
N ILE A 213 -11.77 5.46 33.12
CA ILE A 213 -12.20 6.44 32.13
C ILE A 213 -11.80 5.94 30.72
N PRO A 214 -12.79 5.75 29.81
CA PRO A 214 -12.51 5.21 28.49
C PRO A 214 -11.61 6.14 27.68
N THR A 215 -10.70 5.57 26.93
CA THR A 215 -9.84 6.33 26.00
C THR A 215 -10.71 6.98 24.90
N PRO A 216 -10.22 8.03 24.24
CA PRO A 216 -10.96 8.69 23.13
C PRO A 216 -11.38 7.71 22.03
N GLY A 217 -10.61 6.65 21.79
CA GLY A 217 -10.93 5.60 20.82
C GLY A 217 -12.09 4.73 21.29
N GLU A 218 -12.01 4.23 22.51
CA GLU A 218 -13.05 3.40 23.13
C GLU A 218 -14.37 4.14 23.28
N TYR A 219 -14.33 5.40 23.75
CA TYR A 219 -15.53 6.21 23.84
C TYR A 219 -16.25 6.36 22.50
N ARG A 220 -15.49 6.57 21.40
CA ARG A 220 -16.09 6.63 20.05
C ARG A 220 -16.72 5.30 19.64
N LYS A 221 -16.07 4.18 19.95
CA LYS A 221 -16.60 2.84 19.69
C LYS A 221 -17.90 2.61 20.45
N LEU A 222 -17.97 3.00 21.71
CA LEU A 222 -19.20 2.94 22.55
C LEU A 222 -20.34 3.77 21.93
N LYS A 223 -20.03 4.88 21.24
CA LYS A 223 -21.01 5.70 20.51
C LYS A 223 -21.30 5.21 19.08
N GLY A 224 -20.90 3.98 18.72
CA GLY A 224 -21.17 3.37 17.40
C GLY A 224 -20.40 4.00 16.23
N LYS A 225 -19.28 4.66 16.48
CA LYS A 225 -18.44 5.32 15.46
C LYS A 225 -17.15 4.53 15.25
N ASP A 226 -17.23 3.44 14.51
CA ASP A 226 -16.11 2.52 14.24
C ASP A 226 -15.13 3.04 13.16
N TYR A 227 -14.72 4.31 13.21
CA TYR A 227 -13.78 4.87 12.24
C TYR A 227 -12.31 4.50 12.47
N TYR A 228 -11.98 3.82 13.59
CA TYR A 228 -10.59 3.49 13.95
C TYR A 228 -10.49 2.09 14.55
N ASN A 229 -9.39 1.41 14.20
CA ASN A 229 -9.01 0.14 14.80
C ASN A 229 -8.61 0.36 16.28
N VAL A 230 -9.57 0.15 17.19
CA VAL A 230 -9.42 0.39 18.64
C VAL A 230 -8.73 -0.78 19.34
N SER A 231 -8.44 -1.87 18.62
CA SER A 231 -7.87 -3.11 19.19
C SER A 231 -6.52 -2.91 19.89
N ARG A 232 -5.86 -1.75 19.70
CA ARG A 232 -4.53 -1.47 20.23
C ARG A 232 -4.49 -0.69 21.55
N THR A 233 -5.61 -0.22 22.09
CA THR A 233 -5.56 0.67 23.28
C THR A 233 -5.65 -0.07 24.60
N ASN A 234 -6.24 -1.26 24.64
CA ASN A 234 -6.44 -2.07 25.85
C ASN A 234 -6.97 -1.26 27.06
N GLY A 235 -7.78 -0.24 26.83
CA GLY A 235 -8.30 0.63 27.90
C GLY A 235 -7.28 1.61 28.49
N VAL A 236 -6.07 1.67 27.96
CA VAL A 236 -4.98 2.48 28.57
C VAL A 236 -4.75 3.77 27.79
N TRP A 237 -4.84 4.87 28.50
CA TRP A 237 -4.48 6.18 27.98
C TRP A 237 -2.97 6.30 27.69
N SER A 238 -2.62 6.89 26.58
CA SER A 238 -1.23 7.21 26.29
C SER A 238 -0.87 8.61 26.79
N THR A 239 0.34 8.77 27.30
CA THR A 239 0.90 10.08 27.69
C THR A 239 0.88 11.08 26.54
N SER A 240 1.10 10.62 25.31
CA SER A 240 1.03 11.46 24.11
C SER A 240 -0.38 11.95 23.81
N THR A 241 -1.43 11.20 24.18
CA THR A 241 -2.82 11.64 24.03
C THR A 241 -3.14 12.72 25.07
N VAL A 242 -2.71 12.55 26.32
CA VAL A 242 -2.86 13.55 27.38
C VAL A 242 -2.15 14.85 26.98
N LEU A 243 -0.91 14.77 26.54
CA LEU A 243 -0.14 15.97 26.11
C LEU A 243 -0.82 16.68 24.95
N ARG A 244 -1.34 15.95 23.94
CA ARG A 244 -2.10 16.57 22.84
C ARG A 244 -3.40 17.24 23.27
N ILE A 245 -4.06 16.73 24.30
CA ILE A 245 -5.24 17.39 24.89
C ILE A 245 -4.80 18.70 25.53
N LEU A 246 -3.76 18.69 26.34
CA LEU A 246 -3.27 19.88 27.04
C LEU A 246 -2.73 20.98 26.11
N GLU A 247 -2.27 20.62 24.91
CA GLU A 247 -1.79 21.57 23.89
C GLU A 247 -2.88 22.14 23.00
N ASP A 248 -4.08 21.57 23.03
CA ASP A 248 -5.09 21.87 22.03
C ASP A 248 -5.92 23.10 22.42
N GLN A 249 -5.71 24.20 21.73
CA GLN A 249 -6.43 25.47 21.95
C GLN A 249 -7.96 25.36 21.72
N ARG A 250 -8.44 24.28 21.15
CA ARG A 250 -9.88 24.07 21.01
C ARG A 250 -10.58 23.95 22.36
N TYR A 251 -9.90 23.50 23.40
CA TYR A 251 -10.48 23.40 24.74
C TYR A 251 -10.77 24.76 25.40
N ILE A 252 -10.13 25.82 24.95
CA ILE A 252 -10.43 27.22 25.34
C ILE A 252 -11.31 27.95 24.32
N GLY A 253 -12.03 27.20 23.46
CA GLY A 253 -12.94 27.78 22.47
C GLY A 253 -12.28 28.33 21.22
N THR A 254 -10.98 28.20 21.03
CA THR A 254 -10.26 28.69 19.85
C THR A 254 -10.12 27.61 18.78
N TYR A 255 -10.65 27.84 17.60
CA TYR A 255 -10.49 26.92 16.48
C TYR A 255 -9.27 27.28 15.64
N VAL A 256 -8.32 26.36 15.56
CA VAL A 256 -7.07 26.55 14.82
C VAL A 256 -7.11 25.74 13.53
N ILE A 257 -6.95 26.42 12.40
CA ILE A 257 -6.99 25.83 11.05
C ILE A 257 -5.72 26.17 10.27
N GLY A 258 -5.46 25.37 9.22
CA GLY A 258 -4.32 25.63 8.34
C GLY A 258 -2.96 25.23 8.91
N LYS A 259 -2.92 24.41 9.99
CA LYS A 259 -1.68 23.93 10.61
C LYS A 259 -0.75 23.17 9.66
N ARG A 260 -1.29 22.55 8.61
CA ARG A 260 -0.53 21.69 7.69
C ARG A 260 -0.74 22.10 6.24
N LYS A 261 0.30 21.96 5.42
CA LYS A 261 0.25 22.08 3.96
C LYS A 261 0.66 20.76 3.33
N VAL A 262 0.07 20.42 2.21
CA VAL A 262 0.53 19.32 1.37
C VAL A 262 1.79 19.77 0.65
N LYS A 263 2.85 18.97 0.64
CA LYS A 263 4.13 19.33 0.04
C LYS A 263 4.03 19.47 -1.47
N GLU A 264 3.34 18.52 -2.10
CA GLU A 264 3.12 18.45 -3.55
C GLU A 264 1.67 18.07 -3.84
N ILE A 265 1.11 18.59 -4.93
CA ILE A 265 -0.27 18.24 -5.33
C ILE A 265 -0.35 16.73 -5.55
N GLY A 266 -1.35 16.08 -4.91
CA GLY A 266 -1.52 14.62 -4.97
C GLY A 266 -0.71 13.82 -3.96
N SER A 267 0.25 14.43 -3.25
CA SER A 267 0.98 13.75 -2.17
C SER A 267 0.12 13.62 -0.91
N ARG A 268 0.22 12.47 -0.25
CA ARG A 268 -0.38 12.26 1.10
C ARG A 268 0.50 12.86 2.21
N HIS A 269 1.72 13.25 1.91
CA HIS A 269 2.64 13.82 2.88
C HIS A 269 2.31 15.28 3.16
N THR A 270 2.05 15.58 4.43
CA THR A 270 1.77 16.93 4.90
C THR A 270 2.91 17.43 5.76
N GLN A 271 3.27 18.69 5.58
CA GLN A 271 4.26 19.40 6.40
C GLN A 271 3.55 20.35 7.35
N LEU A 272 4.03 20.44 8.61
CA LEU A 272 3.56 21.43 9.56
C LEU A 272 4.05 22.81 9.11
N LYS A 273 3.17 23.80 9.18
CA LYS A 273 3.50 25.21 8.95
C LYS A 273 3.95 25.87 10.24
N ASP A 274 4.66 27.00 10.13
CA ASP A 274 4.95 27.82 11.28
C ASP A 274 3.67 28.31 11.97
N GLU A 275 3.72 28.47 13.27
CA GLU A 275 2.55 28.85 14.06
C GLU A 275 1.99 30.23 13.65
N SER A 276 2.85 31.13 13.17
CA SER A 276 2.47 32.44 12.62
C SER A 276 1.57 32.35 11.38
N GLU A 277 1.63 31.25 10.64
CA GLU A 277 0.79 31.00 9.46
C GLU A 277 -0.55 30.33 9.80
N TRP A 278 -0.75 29.97 11.07
CA TRP A 278 -2.00 29.33 11.48
C TRP A 278 -3.11 30.34 11.58
N PHE A 279 -4.29 29.97 11.09
CA PHE A 279 -5.46 30.81 11.23
C PHE A 279 -6.21 30.41 12.50
N LYS A 280 -6.25 31.32 13.50
CA LYS A 280 -6.89 31.13 14.80
C LYS A 280 -8.22 31.90 14.83
N ILE A 281 -9.32 31.22 15.16
CA ILE A 281 -10.64 31.81 15.32
C ILE A 281 -11.01 31.71 16.81
N PRO A 282 -10.88 32.78 17.59
CA PRO A 282 -11.26 32.78 18.99
C PRO A 282 -12.80 32.74 19.14
N ASN A 283 -13.27 32.24 20.26
CA ASN A 283 -14.71 32.15 20.59
C ASN A 283 -15.56 31.45 19.52
N HIS A 284 -14.96 30.46 18.83
CA HIS A 284 -15.65 29.71 17.77
C HIS A 284 -16.71 28.75 18.33
N HIS A 285 -16.51 28.21 19.52
CA HIS A 285 -17.36 27.24 20.19
C HIS A 285 -17.22 27.38 21.72
N PRO A 286 -18.18 26.85 22.50
CA PRO A 286 -18.10 26.90 23.96
C PRO A 286 -16.82 26.23 24.47
N ALA A 287 -16.10 26.92 25.34
CA ALA A 287 -14.90 26.41 25.99
C ALA A 287 -15.25 25.37 27.07
N ILE A 288 -14.48 24.27 27.16
CA ILE A 288 -14.56 23.32 28.27
C ILE A 288 -13.71 23.79 29.45
N VAL A 289 -12.62 24.53 29.17
CA VAL A 289 -11.60 24.95 30.14
C VAL A 289 -11.39 26.44 30.01
N SER A 290 -11.21 27.12 31.16
CA SER A 290 -10.84 28.56 31.18
C SER A 290 -9.42 28.75 30.64
N VAL A 291 -9.15 29.94 30.11
CA VAL A 291 -7.80 30.31 29.63
C VAL A 291 -6.78 30.20 30.76
N ASP A 292 -7.11 30.68 31.97
CA ASP A 292 -6.22 30.63 33.14
C ASP A 292 -5.81 29.19 33.51
N LEU A 293 -6.78 28.25 33.50
CA LEU A 293 -6.50 26.84 33.80
C LEU A 293 -5.67 26.20 32.72
N PHE A 294 -5.94 26.53 31.45
CA PHE A 294 -5.16 26.06 30.30
C PHE A 294 -3.69 26.54 30.39
N GLU A 295 -3.47 27.79 30.70
CA GLU A 295 -2.11 28.35 30.82
C GLU A 295 -1.36 27.78 32.03
N LYS A 296 -1.99 27.65 33.20
CA LYS A 296 -1.41 27.02 34.40
C LYS A 296 -1.04 25.55 34.11
N ALA A 297 -1.92 24.79 33.51
CA ALA A 297 -1.65 23.39 33.15
C ALA A 297 -0.47 23.27 32.18
N ASN A 298 -0.39 24.16 31.19
CA ASN A 298 0.70 24.16 30.23
C ASN A 298 2.04 24.63 30.81
N ALA A 299 2.01 25.53 31.78
CA ALA A 299 3.21 26.00 32.48
C ALA A 299 3.80 24.93 33.41
N SER A 300 2.95 24.11 34.07
CA SER A 300 3.40 23.12 35.04
C SER A 300 3.95 21.85 34.38
N ILE A 301 3.48 21.50 33.19
CA ILE A 301 3.97 20.30 32.48
C ILE A 301 5.35 20.52 31.90
N LYS A 302 6.34 19.81 32.44
CA LYS A 302 7.68 19.76 31.87
C LYS A 302 7.63 19.04 30.51
N ARG A 303 7.77 19.82 29.43
CA ARG A 303 7.95 19.31 28.10
C ARG A 303 9.41 19.00 27.86
N PHE A 304 9.71 17.73 27.62
CA PHE A 304 11.01 17.40 27.06
C PHE A 304 11.03 17.96 25.63
N SER A 305 11.72 19.08 25.43
CA SER A 305 12.09 19.51 24.09
C SER A 305 12.72 18.31 23.38
N LEU A 306 12.15 17.92 22.26
CA LEU A 306 12.83 17.05 21.31
C LEU A 306 13.98 17.89 20.73
N SER A 307 15.06 18.07 21.53
CA SER A 307 16.33 18.49 20.95
C SER A 307 16.59 17.56 19.77
N ASN A 308 17.14 18.07 18.67
CA ASN A 308 17.58 17.35 17.47
C ASN A 308 18.59 16.22 17.81
N LYS A 309 18.24 15.32 18.73
CA LYS A 309 18.98 14.09 18.96
C LYS A 309 18.80 13.29 17.68
N LYS A 310 19.88 13.21 16.89
CA LYS A 310 20.00 12.22 15.81
C LYS A 310 19.38 10.94 16.34
N LEU A 311 18.31 10.50 15.69
CA LEU A 311 17.63 9.26 16.02
C LEU A 311 18.71 8.19 16.07
N ARG A 312 18.96 7.62 17.26
CA ARG A 312 19.96 6.57 17.41
C ARG A 312 19.55 5.42 16.49
N ASP A 313 20.45 5.05 15.61
CA ASP A 313 20.24 3.90 14.75
C ASP A 313 20.67 2.66 15.54
N TYR A 314 19.79 1.67 15.61
CA TYR A 314 20.03 0.37 16.23
C TYR A 314 19.31 -0.69 15.39
N GLN A 315 19.83 -1.92 15.44
CA GLN A 315 19.48 -2.98 14.48
C GLN A 315 17.97 -3.29 14.44
N LEU A 316 17.33 -3.47 15.60
CA LEU A 316 15.92 -3.84 15.74
C LEU A 316 14.94 -2.66 15.75
N ARG A 317 15.35 -1.49 15.22
CA ARG A 317 14.52 -0.29 15.21
C ARG A 317 13.21 -0.51 14.46
N GLY A 318 12.07 -0.26 15.14
CA GLY A 318 10.73 -0.41 14.55
C GLY A 318 10.23 -1.84 14.44
N LYS A 319 11.02 -2.83 14.89
CA LYS A 319 10.67 -4.24 14.83
C LYS A 319 10.23 -4.83 16.17
N VAL A 320 10.49 -4.16 17.32
CA VAL A 320 10.19 -4.67 18.67
C VAL A 320 8.84 -4.21 19.16
N PHE A 321 7.98 -5.15 19.52
CA PHE A 321 6.61 -4.95 19.96
C PHE A 321 6.33 -5.66 21.30
N CYS A 322 5.39 -5.12 22.06
CA CYS A 322 4.91 -5.78 23.26
C CYS A 322 3.90 -6.89 22.88
N GLY A 323 4.15 -8.13 23.30
CA GLY A 323 3.27 -9.26 23.00
C GLY A 323 1.88 -9.19 23.67
N CYS A 324 1.73 -8.35 24.71
CA CYS A 324 0.45 -8.19 25.38
C CYS A 324 -0.46 -7.15 24.73
N CYS A 325 0.10 -6.06 24.14
CA CYS A 325 -0.70 -4.93 23.66
C CYS A 325 -0.37 -4.52 22.21
N ASP A 326 0.48 -5.25 21.51
CA ASP A 326 0.91 -5.01 20.12
C ASP A 326 1.39 -3.56 19.85
N HIS A 327 1.89 -2.86 20.88
CA HIS A 327 2.51 -1.55 20.70
C HIS A 327 4.01 -1.69 20.51
N ALA A 328 4.56 -0.88 19.61
CA ALA A 328 6.00 -0.76 19.45
C ALA A 328 6.65 -0.33 20.78
N MET A 329 7.67 -1.05 21.19
CA MET A 329 8.43 -0.75 22.39
C MET A 329 9.40 0.40 22.16
N SER A 330 9.60 1.21 23.18
CA SER A 330 10.48 2.37 23.12
C SER A 330 11.83 2.06 23.77
N LEU A 331 12.93 2.42 23.09
CA LEU A 331 14.27 2.29 23.65
C LEU A 331 14.53 3.48 24.61
N ARG A 332 14.78 3.17 25.89
CA ARG A 332 15.15 4.15 26.92
C ARG A 332 16.63 4.03 27.27
N ASN A 333 17.29 5.17 27.46
CA ASN A 333 18.72 5.27 27.81
C ASN A 333 19.66 4.51 26.87
N GLY A 334 19.19 4.15 25.66
CA GLY A 334 19.97 3.41 24.67
C GLY A 334 20.26 1.94 25.03
N ALA A 335 19.63 1.40 26.07
CA ALA A 335 19.94 0.07 26.58
C ALA A 335 18.72 -0.85 26.76
N TRP A 336 17.55 -0.30 27.03
CA TRP A 336 16.38 -1.08 27.37
C TRP A 336 15.18 -0.77 26.49
N PHE A 337 14.53 -1.78 25.98
CA PHE A 337 13.18 -1.68 25.40
C PHE A 337 12.14 -1.74 26.51
N TYR A 338 11.18 -0.82 26.49
CA TYR A 338 10.06 -0.75 27.43
C TYR A 338 8.73 -0.70 26.69
N CYS A 339 7.76 -1.45 27.17
CA CYS A 339 6.37 -1.21 26.81
C CYS A 339 5.88 0.08 27.49
N ARG A 340 5.23 0.96 26.74
CA ARG A 340 4.70 2.24 27.27
C ARG A 340 3.67 2.06 28.38
N HIS A 341 3.01 0.89 28.44
CA HIS A 341 1.98 0.57 29.43
C HIS A 341 2.54 -0.18 30.64
N SER A 342 3.81 -0.59 30.63
CA SER A 342 4.42 -1.41 31.67
C SER A 342 4.46 -0.76 33.06
N GLU A 343 4.38 0.57 33.10
CA GLU A 343 4.44 1.35 34.36
C GLU A 343 3.10 2.01 34.73
N VAL A 344 2.00 1.70 34.02
CA VAL A 344 0.69 2.34 34.26
C VAL A 344 -0.02 1.71 35.44
N ALA A 345 -0.14 0.39 35.50
CA ALA A 345 -0.73 -0.33 36.62
C ALA A 345 -0.19 -1.77 36.68
N GLU A 346 -0.10 -2.29 37.91
CA GLU A 346 0.36 -3.68 38.17
C GLU A 346 -0.64 -4.73 37.62
N THR A 347 -1.90 -4.35 37.51
CA THR A 347 -2.97 -5.21 36.99
C THR A 347 -2.93 -5.39 35.47
N LEU A 348 -2.13 -4.61 34.76
CA LEU A 348 -2.03 -4.73 33.31
C LEU A 348 -1.19 -5.93 32.87
N PRO A 349 -1.60 -6.65 31.83
CA PRO A 349 -0.78 -7.74 31.25
C PRO A 349 0.62 -7.28 30.80
N CYS A 350 0.77 -5.98 30.52
CA CYS A 350 2.04 -5.36 30.13
C CYS A 350 2.93 -4.98 31.31
N HIS A 351 2.49 -5.21 32.56
CA HIS A 351 3.28 -4.80 33.73
C HIS A 351 4.67 -5.45 33.70
N GLY A 352 5.72 -4.65 33.88
CA GLY A 352 7.09 -5.11 33.91
C GLY A 352 7.70 -5.52 32.56
N VAL A 353 6.96 -5.45 31.45
CA VAL A 353 7.51 -5.82 30.13
C VAL A 353 8.61 -4.86 29.72
N ARG A 354 9.86 -5.36 29.80
CA ARG A 354 11.10 -4.68 29.42
C ARG A 354 12.15 -5.71 29.10
N ILE A 355 13.08 -5.36 28.21
CA ILE A 355 14.22 -6.25 27.87
C ILE A 355 15.43 -5.40 27.50
N LYS A 356 16.64 -5.85 27.81
CA LYS A 356 17.85 -5.21 27.34
C LYS A 356 18.01 -5.40 25.84
N MET A 357 18.44 -4.36 25.15
CA MET A 357 18.66 -4.38 23.71
C MET A 357 19.68 -5.46 23.32
N ALA A 358 20.80 -5.54 24.03
CA ALA A 358 21.85 -6.51 23.75
C ALA A 358 21.38 -7.96 23.92
N ASP A 359 20.62 -8.25 25.00
CA ASP A 359 20.09 -9.58 25.27
C ASP A 359 19.07 -9.99 24.18
N LEU A 360 18.20 -9.04 23.77
CA LEU A 360 17.25 -9.27 22.70
C LEU A 360 17.92 -9.53 21.35
N GLU A 361 18.91 -8.73 20.98
CA GLU A 361 19.65 -8.89 19.73
C GLU A 361 20.38 -10.23 19.69
N GLN A 362 20.96 -10.65 20.82
CA GLN A 362 21.62 -11.96 20.91
C GLN A 362 20.62 -13.11 20.77
N VAL A 363 19.51 -13.09 21.52
CA VAL A 363 18.48 -14.15 21.46
C VAL A 363 17.88 -14.26 20.06
N VAL A 364 17.55 -13.13 19.44
CA VAL A 364 17.03 -13.10 18.08
C VAL A 364 18.03 -13.68 17.09
N PHE A 365 19.31 -13.33 17.22
CA PHE A 365 20.38 -13.86 16.36
C PHE A 365 20.56 -15.37 16.52
N GLU A 366 20.65 -15.85 17.75
CA GLU A 366 20.79 -17.28 18.05
C GLU A 366 19.58 -18.09 17.55
N THR A 367 18.37 -17.54 17.72
CA THR A 367 17.14 -18.19 17.24
C THR A 367 17.12 -18.30 15.72
N ILE A 368 17.46 -17.23 14.99
CA ILE A 368 17.55 -17.24 13.53
C ILE A 368 18.61 -18.25 13.09
N ARG A 369 19.78 -18.23 13.72
CA ARG A 369 20.88 -19.15 13.40
C ARG A 369 20.49 -20.61 13.64
N ALA A 370 19.83 -20.91 14.77
CA ALA A 370 19.39 -22.27 15.09
C ALA A 370 18.32 -22.80 14.12
N GLN A 371 17.45 -21.93 13.62
CA GLN A 371 16.39 -22.34 12.69
C GLN A 371 16.89 -22.48 11.24
N MET A 372 17.89 -21.70 10.83
CA MET A 372 18.39 -21.70 9.45
C MET A 372 19.53 -22.69 9.18
N CYS A 373 20.36 -23.01 10.18
CA CYS A 373 21.45 -23.96 10.00
C CYS A 373 21.03 -25.37 9.55
N PRO A 374 19.87 -25.93 9.92
CA PRO A 374 19.44 -27.25 9.46
C PRO A 374 18.98 -27.30 8.00
N ALA A 375 18.74 -26.18 7.35
CA ALA A 375 18.18 -26.08 6.00
C ALA A 375 19.21 -26.28 4.86
N LEU A 376 20.46 -26.61 5.16
CA LEU A 376 21.53 -26.90 4.17
C LEU A 376 21.43 -28.32 3.58
N GLY A 377 20.25 -28.79 3.24
CA GLY A 377 20.02 -30.02 2.51
C GLY A 377 20.28 -29.87 1.02
N ILE A 378 21.08 -30.79 0.48
CA ILE A 378 21.66 -30.85 -0.86
C ILE A 378 20.65 -30.85 -2.02
N ASP A 379 21.05 -30.24 -3.10
CA ASP A 379 20.48 -29.93 -4.39
C ASP A 379 19.92 -31.13 -5.19
N SER A 380 18.66 -31.48 -5.00
CA SER A 380 17.92 -32.31 -5.98
C SER A 380 17.15 -31.52 -7.04
N ASN A 381 17.08 -30.20 -6.91
CA ASN A 381 16.23 -29.37 -7.78
C ASN A 381 16.95 -28.84 -9.02
N LYS A 382 18.27 -28.74 -9.01
CA LYS A 382 19.05 -28.36 -10.20
C LYS A 382 18.95 -29.41 -11.28
N ASP A 383 19.15 -30.69 -10.91
CA ASP A 383 19.04 -31.81 -11.84
C ASP A 383 17.65 -31.95 -12.42
N LYS A 384 16.59 -31.64 -11.63
CA LYS A 384 15.21 -31.60 -12.10
C LYS A 384 14.95 -30.47 -13.10
N LEU A 385 15.54 -29.28 -12.86
CA LEU A 385 15.41 -28.13 -13.76
C LEU A 385 16.12 -28.41 -15.09
N ASP A 386 17.33 -28.98 -15.04
CA ASP A 386 18.12 -29.32 -16.22
C ASP A 386 17.39 -30.40 -17.07
N LEU A 387 16.82 -31.41 -16.43
CA LEU A 387 16.02 -32.43 -17.11
C LEU A 387 14.77 -31.84 -17.81
N GLN A 388 14.05 -30.97 -17.11
CA GLN A 388 12.83 -30.33 -17.65
C GLN A 388 13.14 -29.36 -18.80
N THR A 389 14.27 -28.65 -18.75
CA THR A 389 14.70 -27.76 -19.84
C THR A 389 15.06 -28.55 -21.09
N VAL A 390 15.69 -29.72 -20.95
CA VAL A 390 15.95 -30.63 -22.06
C VAL A 390 14.63 -31.14 -22.67
N GLN A 391 13.70 -31.61 -21.86
CA GLN A 391 12.39 -32.07 -22.33
C GLN A 391 11.61 -30.95 -23.05
N GLN A 392 11.67 -29.71 -22.55
CA GLN A 392 11.04 -28.57 -23.22
C GLN A 392 11.63 -28.33 -24.61
N ALA A 393 12.96 -28.38 -24.75
CA ALA A 393 13.65 -28.21 -26.03
C ALA A 393 13.28 -29.32 -27.03
N GLU A 394 13.21 -30.58 -26.59
CA GLU A 394 12.78 -31.72 -27.43
C GLU A 394 11.35 -31.53 -27.97
N HIS A 395 10.44 -31.06 -27.09
CA HIS A 395 9.07 -30.80 -27.51
C HIS A 395 8.94 -29.58 -28.44
N GLU A 396 9.76 -28.54 -28.28
CA GLU A 396 9.84 -27.43 -29.25
C GLU A 396 10.32 -27.90 -30.62
N GLU A 397 11.33 -28.74 -30.67
CA GLU A 397 11.82 -29.30 -31.91
C GLU A 397 10.76 -30.16 -32.61
N LYS A 398 10.02 -30.99 -31.86
CA LYS A 398 8.87 -31.76 -32.37
C LYS A 398 7.79 -30.87 -32.94
N LEU A 399 7.45 -29.76 -32.28
CA LEU A 399 6.49 -28.79 -32.80
C LEU A 399 6.95 -28.18 -34.13
N ARG A 400 8.22 -27.82 -34.24
CA ARG A 400 8.82 -27.29 -35.47
C ARG A 400 8.75 -28.33 -36.58
N SER A 401 9.11 -29.59 -36.33
CA SER A 401 9.08 -30.67 -37.33
C SER A 401 7.67 -30.90 -37.89
N ILE A 402 6.61 -30.88 -37.04
CA ILE A 402 5.23 -31.01 -37.48
C ILE A 402 4.81 -29.81 -38.35
N GLN A 403 5.22 -28.60 -37.99
CA GLN A 403 4.93 -27.40 -38.77
C GLN A 403 5.63 -27.42 -40.14
N ASP A 404 6.87 -27.86 -40.20
CA ASP A 404 7.63 -28.00 -41.43
C ASP A 404 7.04 -29.10 -42.33
N SER A 405 6.63 -30.23 -41.75
CA SER A 405 5.91 -31.29 -42.49
C SER A 405 4.60 -30.80 -43.08
N LYS A 406 3.85 -30.00 -42.32
CA LYS A 406 2.60 -29.40 -42.80
C LYS A 406 2.84 -28.38 -43.94
N ARG A 407 3.93 -27.62 -43.86
CA ARG A 407 4.35 -26.68 -44.89
C ARG A 407 4.75 -27.45 -46.18
N HIS A 408 5.54 -28.50 -46.05
CA HIS A 408 5.95 -29.33 -47.18
C HIS A 408 4.75 -30.02 -47.84
N LEU A 409 3.78 -30.49 -47.05
CA LEU A 409 2.52 -31.04 -47.60
C LEU A 409 1.75 -30.02 -48.45
N TYR A 410 1.75 -28.73 -48.02
CA TYR A 410 1.13 -27.66 -48.81
C TYR A 410 1.90 -27.37 -50.09
N GLU A 411 3.23 -27.42 -50.07
CA GLU A 411 4.09 -27.24 -51.25
C GLU A 411 3.86 -28.33 -52.27
N GLN A 412 3.75 -29.62 -51.87
CA GLN A 412 3.42 -30.75 -52.73
C GLN A 412 2.04 -30.59 -53.41
N TYR A 413 1.05 -30.10 -52.66
CA TYR A 413 -0.27 -29.80 -53.23
C TYR A 413 -0.21 -28.63 -54.23
N ALA A 414 0.49 -27.59 -53.93
CA ALA A 414 0.65 -26.39 -54.79
C ALA A 414 1.40 -26.71 -56.11
N LEU A 415 2.33 -27.66 -56.07
CA LEU A 415 3.06 -28.16 -57.25
C LEU A 415 2.27 -29.22 -58.05
N GLY A 416 1.10 -29.61 -57.58
CA GLY A 416 0.27 -30.61 -58.25
C GLY A 416 0.74 -32.06 -58.09
N GLU A 417 1.65 -32.34 -57.15
CA GLU A 417 2.18 -33.67 -56.86
C GLU A 417 1.16 -34.58 -56.13
N ILE A 418 0.23 -33.96 -55.39
CA ILE A 418 -0.85 -34.68 -54.69
C ILE A 418 -2.20 -34.03 -55.00
N ASP A 419 -3.26 -34.83 -54.95
CA ASP A 419 -4.62 -34.37 -55.15
C ASP A 419 -5.23 -33.72 -53.90
N LEU A 420 -6.36 -33.03 -54.07
CA LEU A 420 -7.01 -32.26 -52.98
C LEU A 420 -7.53 -33.20 -51.86
N GLU A 421 -7.93 -34.40 -52.14
CA GLU A 421 -8.49 -35.35 -51.17
C GLU A 421 -7.37 -35.89 -50.26
N THR A 422 -6.25 -36.29 -50.85
CA THR A 422 -5.02 -36.69 -50.13
C THR A 422 -4.45 -35.53 -49.27
N TYR A 423 -4.45 -34.32 -49.83
CA TYR A 423 -4.03 -33.14 -49.07
C TYR A 423 -4.92 -32.90 -47.83
N ARG A 424 -6.25 -32.94 -47.97
CA ARG A 424 -7.18 -32.73 -46.85
C ARG A 424 -7.02 -33.79 -45.77
N THR A 425 -6.91 -35.05 -46.15
CA THR A 425 -6.77 -36.18 -45.23
C THR A 425 -5.46 -36.06 -44.41
N ARG A 426 -4.32 -35.83 -45.07
CA ARG A 426 -3.02 -35.68 -44.38
C ARG A 426 -2.94 -34.41 -43.56
N LYS A 427 -3.54 -33.32 -44.04
CA LYS A 427 -3.61 -32.06 -43.26
C LYS A 427 -4.39 -32.25 -41.97
N ALA A 428 -5.52 -32.98 -41.98
CA ALA A 428 -6.30 -33.23 -40.75
C ALA A 428 -5.48 -34.04 -39.73
N VAL A 429 -4.65 -34.97 -40.15
CA VAL A 429 -3.73 -35.70 -39.25
C VAL A 429 -2.71 -34.75 -38.62
N TYR A 430 -2.02 -33.93 -39.43
CA TYR A 430 -1.05 -32.97 -38.89
C TYR A 430 -1.70 -31.90 -38.00
N ASP A 431 -2.95 -31.50 -38.27
CA ASP A 431 -3.68 -30.57 -37.43
C ASP A 431 -3.98 -31.16 -36.04
N THR A 432 -4.37 -32.44 -35.98
CA THR A 432 -4.58 -33.15 -34.70
C THR A 432 -3.28 -33.36 -33.93
N GLU A 433 -2.20 -33.76 -34.59
CA GLU A 433 -0.88 -33.90 -33.98
C GLU A 433 -0.35 -32.58 -33.47
N LEU A 434 -0.56 -31.47 -34.20
CA LEU A 434 -0.13 -30.13 -33.79
C LEU A 434 -0.87 -29.67 -32.51
N VAL A 435 -2.19 -29.92 -32.43
CA VAL A 435 -2.98 -29.60 -31.23
C VAL A 435 -2.50 -30.40 -30.04
N GLN A 436 -2.27 -31.71 -30.19
CA GLN A 436 -1.77 -32.55 -29.12
C GLN A 436 -0.36 -32.08 -28.65
N ALA A 437 0.56 -31.84 -29.59
CA ALA A 437 1.91 -31.41 -29.30
C ALA A 437 1.93 -30.03 -28.61
N LYS A 438 1.05 -29.09 -28.99
CA LYS A 438 0.90 -27.78 -28.33
C LYS A 438 0.41 -27.91 -26.89
N ASN A 439 -0.58 -28.81 -26.66
CA ASN A 439 -1.10 -29.01 -25.29
C ASN A 439 -0.02 -29.60 -24.37
N VAL A 440 0.73 -30.58 -24.85
CA VAL A 440 1.85 -31.17 -24.08
C VAL A 440 2.94 -30.13 -23.81
N HIS A 441 3.32 -29.36 -24.85
CA HIS A 441 4.31 -28.30 -24.69
C HIS A 441 3.87 -27.23 -23.70
N ALA A 442 2.59 -26.84 -23.68
CA ALA A 442 2.05 -25.87 -22.73
C ALA A 442 2.14 -26.38 -21.28
N VAL A 443 1.84 -27.65 -21.03
CA VAL A 443 1.97 -28.29 -19.71
C VAL A 443 3.42 -28.30 -19.25
N ILE A 444 4.34 -28.76 -20.11
CA ILE A 444 5.79 -28.81 -19.79
C ILE A 444 6.34 -27.40 -19.51
N THR A 445 5.94 -26.42 -20.31
CA THR A 445 6.37 -25.02 -20.10
C THR A 445 5.87 -24.46 -18.76
N ALA A 446 4.64 -24.76 -18.38
CA ALA A 446 4.09 -24.37 -17.08
C ALA A 446 4.85 -25.03 -15.90
N GLN A 447 5.14 -26.33 -16.02
CA GLN A 447 5.91 -27.07 -15.02
C GLN A 447 7.35 -26.56 -14.91
N THR A 448 8.02 -26.30 -16.03
CA THR A 448 9.38 -25.74 -16.05
C THR A 448 9.41 -24.35 -15.39
N LYS A 449 8.41 -23.52 -15.67
CA LYS A 449 8.29 -22.20 -15.04
C LYS A 449 8.13 -22.28 -13.52
N GLN A 450 7.32 -23.24 -13.05
CA GLN A 450 7.12 -23.47 -11.61
C GLN A 450 8.42 -23.94 -10.95
N ILE A 451 9.06 -24.98 -11.50
CA ILE A 451 10.33 -25.52 -10.98
C ILE A 451 11.43 -24.46 -10.97
N LYS A 452 11.50 -23.62 -12.00
CA LYS A 452 12.45 -22.51 -12.07
C LYS A 452 12.20 -21.48 -10.96
N SER A 453 10.93 -21.12 -10.73
CA SER A 453 10.55 -20.22 -9.63
C SER A 453 10.93 -20.80 -8.26
N ASP A 454 10.63 -22.07 -8.03
CA ASP A 454 10.96 -22.77 -6.78
C ASP A 454 12.48 -22.88 -6.58
N TYR A 455 13.25 -23.11 -7.65
CA TYR A 455 14.71 -23.14 -7.61
C TYR A 455 15.30 -21.76 -7.28
N GLU A 456 14.80 -20.68 -7.91
CA GLU A 456 15.23 -19.31 -7.61
C GLU A 456 14.94 -18.91 -6.16
N ILE A 457 13.81 -19.34 -5.61
CA ILE A 457 13.46 -19.13 -4.20
C ILE A 457 14.46 -19.86 -3.29
N LYS A 458 14.73 -21.12 -3.57
CA LYS A 458 15.70 -21.92 -2.79
C LYS A 458 17.11 -21.36 -2.86
N LEU A 459 17.54 -20.88 -4.01
CA LEU A 459 18.86 -20.28 -4.18
C LEU A 459 19.02 -19.01 -3.33
N LYS A 460 17.99 -18.16 -3.32
CA LYS A 460 17.93 -16.99 -2.42
C LYS A 460 17.93 -17.39 -0.93
N GLN A 461 17.25 -18.50 -0.60
CA GLN A 461 17.24 -19.03 0.77
C GLN A 461 18.64 -19.50 1.18
N GLN A 462 19.37 -20.22 0.30
CA GLN A 462 20.75 -20.67 0.56
C GLN A 462 21.71 -19.49 0.75
N GLU A 463 21.62 -18.45 -0.08
CA GLU A 463 22.42 -17.24 0.09
C GLU A 463 22.20 -16.61 1.48
N ILE A 464 20.96 -16.53 1.94
CA ILE A 464 20.61 -16.00 3.27
C ILE A 464 21.19 -16.89 4.38
N VAL A 465 21.05 -18.22 4.25
CA VAL A 465 21.60 -19.17 5.24
C VAL A 465 23.11 -19.05 5.34
N GLN A 466 23.81 -18.91 4.22
CA GLN A 466 25.25 -18.68 4.21
C GLN A 466 25.63 -17.32 4.83
N GLU A 467 24.88 -16.27 4.52
CA GLU A 467 25.08 -14.95 5.10
C GLU A 467 24.90 -14.97 6.63
N VAL A 468 23.84 -15.62 7.14
CA VAL A 468 23.58 -15.81 8.57
C VAL A 468 24.66 -16.68 9.24
N GLY A 469 25.07 -17.76 8.58
CA GLY A 469 26.11 -18.65 9.08
C GLY A 469 27.47 -17.98 9.24
N ASN A 470 27.81 -17.07 8.35
CA ASN A 470 29.07 -16.31 8.36
C ASN A 470 29.03 -15.03 9.21
N ALA A 471 27.84 -14.60 9.61
CA ALA A 471 27.65 -13.38 10.39
C ALA A 471 28.02 -13.63 11.88
N ASN A 472 28.74 -12.69 12.47
CA ASN A 472 29.03 -12.68 13.91
C ASN A 472 27.97 -11.86 14.71
N MET A 473 27.15 -11.08 14.04
CA MET A 473 26.09 -10.26 14.64
C MET A 473 24.96 -10.01 13.64
N LEU A 474 23.79 -9.67 14.16
CA LEU A 474 22.66 -9.20 13.35
C LEU A 474 23.00 -7.89 12.64
N THR A 475 22.81 -7.86 11.32
CA THR A 475 22.85 -6.64 10.54
C THR A 475 21.43 -6.15 10.25
N LYS A 476 21.26 -4.85 10.07
CA LYS A 476 19.94 -4.29 9.75
C LYS A 476 19.36 -4.86 8.45
N ALA A 477 20.21 -5.14 7.45
CA ALA A 477 19.80 -5.75 6.19
C ALA A 477 19.21 -7.15 6.40
N LEU A 478 19.83 -7.98 7.24
CA LEU A 478 19.31 -9.30 7.61
C LEU A 478 17.97 -9.20 8.36
N ILE A 479 17.86 -8.28 9.32
CA ILE A 479 16.63 -8.07 10.08
C ILE A 479 15.48 -7.65 9.17
N ASP A 480 15.72 -6.71 8.26
CA ASP A 480 14.66 -6.21 7.36
C ASP A 480 14.18 -7.29 6.38
N ARG A 481 15.05 -8.23 6.00
CA ARG A 481 14.71 -9.37 5.13
C ARG A 481 14.01 -10.51 5.85
N LEU A 482 14.40 -10.81 7.11
CA LEU A 482 13.98 -12.01 7.81
C LEU A 482 12.88 -11.80 8.83
N ILE A 483 12.82 -10.60 9.46
CA ILE A 483 11.95 -10.33 10.60
C ILE A 483 10.89 -9.30 10.22
N ASN A 484 9.65 -9.67 10.44
CA ASN A 484 8.54 -8.71 10.39
C ASN A 484 8.42 -8.00 11.75
N LYS A 485 8.27 -8.77 12.83
CA LYS A 485 8.16 -8.26 14.20
C LYS A 485 8.81 -9.20 15.20
N VAL A 486 9.24 -8.62 16.32
CA VAL A 486 9.70 -9.34 17.51
C VAL A 486 8.78 -8.94 18.67
N TYR A 487 8.09 -9.90 19.23
CA TYR A 487 7.19 -9.70 20.37
C TYR A 487 7.89 -10.07 21.67
N VAL A 488 7.84 -9.16 22.63
CA VAL A 488 8.37 -9.36 23.99
C VAL A 488 7.20 -9.46 24.97
N PHE A 489 7.16 -10.56 25.73
CA PHE A 489 6.17 -10.83 26.76
C PHE A 489 6.77 -10.70 28.17
N PRO A 490 5.93 -10.71 29.24
CA PRO A 490 6.42 -10.81 30.60
C PRO A 490 7.22 -12.11 30.81
N GLY A 491 8.27 -12.04 31.65
CA GLY A 491 9.13 -13.20 31.95
C GLY A 491 10.11 -13.54 30.82
N ASP A 492 10.51 -12.51 30.05
CA ASP A 492 11.54 -12.59 28.99
C ASP A 492 11.21 -13.59 27.84
N ARG A 493 9.93 -13.97 27.70
CA ARG A 493 9.47 -14.74 26.55
C ARG A 493 9.47 -13.87 25.31
N ILE A 494 10.09 -14.38 24.24
CA ILE A 494 10.23 -13.69 22.95
C ILE A 494 9.58 -14.55 21.88
N GLU A 495 8.81 -13.92 20.99
CA GLU A 495 8.26 -14.54 19.79
C GLU A 495 8.71 -13.73 18.57
N ILE A 496 9.14 -14.41 17.50
CA ILE A 496 9.61 -13.77 16.27
C ILE A 496 8.61 -14.07 15.17
N GLU A 497 8.05 -13.01 14.58
CA GLU A 497 7.24 -13.08 13.37
C GLU A 497 8.17 -12.86 12.17
N TYR A 498 8.35 -13.91 11.37
CA TYR A 498 9.22 -13.86 10.18
C TYR A 498 8.53 -13.15 9.01
N ALA A 499 9.31 -12.51 8.14
CA ALA A 499 8.80 -11.77 6.98
C ALA A 499 8.30 -12.69 5.86
N THR A 500 8.83 -13.92 5.78
CA THR A 500 8.40 -14.98 4.85
C THR A 500 8.13 -16.26 5.61
N GLN A 501 6.97 -16.85 5.45
CA GLN A 501 6.61 -18.16 6.04
C GLN A 501 7.36 -19.33 5.38
N ASP A 502 7.88 -19.14 4.16
CA ASP A 502 8.52 -20.17 3.35
C ASP A 502 9.79 -20.80 3.97
N PHE A 503 10.37 -20.17 5.01
CA PHE A 503 11.53 -20.71 5.71
C PHE A 503 11.20 -21.76 6.79
N LEU A 504 9.92 -21.90 7.19
CA LEU A 504 9.50 -22.71 8.34
C LEU A 504 8.73 -23.98 7.96
N GLU A 505 8.18 -24.10 6.74
CA GLU A 505 7.27 -25.19 6.35
C GLU A 505 7.95 -26.54 6.02
N THR A 506 9.26 -26.65 6.04
CA THR A 506 9.96 -27.89 5.69
C THR A 506 9.97 -28.97 6.80
N LYS A 507 9.36 -28.74 7.96
CA LYS A 507 9.38 -29.73 9.07
C LYS A 507 8.09 -30.50 9.35
N GLU A 508 6.95 -30.16 8.74
CA GLU A 508 5.70 -30.88 9.01
C GLU A 508 5.32 -31.94 7.97
N SER A 509 5.92 -31.96 6.79
CA SER A 509 5.58 -32.91 5.72
C SER A 509 6.38 -34.24 5.76
N GLU A 510 7.30 -34.45 6.67
CA GLU A 510 8.07 -35.70 6.78
C GLU A 510 7.67 -36.62 7.97
N LYS A 511 6.56 -36.33 8.68
CA LYS A 511 6.09 -37.16 9.79
C LYS A 511 4.80 -37.94 9.57
N GLU A 512 4.27 -37.97 8.35
CA GLU A 512 3.16 -38.86 7.96
C GLU A 512 3.53 -39.65 6.71
N VAL A 513 4.32 -40.72 6.88
CA VAL A 513 4.29 -41.96 6.11
C VAL A 513 4.65 -43.11 7.06
#